data_c0777817ba5268201e244e94e2b7add7
#
_entry.id   c0777817ba5268201e244e94e2b7add7
#
_cell.length_a   1.000
_cell.length_b   1.000
_cell.length_c   1.000
_cell.angle_alpha   90.00
_cell.angle_beta   90.00
_cell.angle_gamma   90.00
#
_symmetry.space_group_name_H-M   'P 1'
#
loop_
_entity.id
_entity.type
_entity.pdbx_description
1 polymer ?
#
loop_
_entity_poly.entity_id
_entity_poly.type
_entity_poly.pdbx_seq_one_letter_code
_entity_poly.pdbx_strand_id
1 'polypeptide(L)'
;MTFGDLLERHEREILAYALRLTGSRADADDLFQETFLAAFRAWPPPRSGNERAWLYRIATNKAVDRVRKDRRVVPLADLRLAAPTRDGVTLLDLATAVRALPTGQRAAFVLRKVEGRSYAEVADVLGCSEEAARSRVAEAMKKVKEAVR
;
A
#
# COMPACT_ATOMS: atom_id res chain seq x y z
N MET A 1 6.39 12.39 -23.28
CA MET A 1 5.29 12.13 -22.31
C MET A 1 5.13 13.33 -21.40
N THR A 2 3.90 13.79 -21.24
CA THR A 2 3.59 14.89 -20.34
C THR A 2 3.18 14.35 -18.97
N PHE A 3 3.12 15.25 -17.98
CA PHE A 3 2.60 14.87 -16.66
C PHE A 3 1.15 14.38 -16.75
N GLY A 4 0.34 15.02 -17.61
CA GLY A 4 -1.03 14.57 -17.85
C GLY A 4 -1.11 13.16 -18.38
N ASP A 5 -0.19 12.76 -19.26
CA ASP A 5 -0.12 11.41 -19.79
C ASP A 5 0.20 10.41 -18.67
N LEU A 6 1.12 10.77 -17.78
CA LEU A 6 1.48 9.93 -16.63
C LEU A 6 0.28 9.75 -15.71
N LEU A 7 -0.40 10.84 -15.39
CA LEU A 7 -1.59 10.82 -14.54
C LEU A 7 -2.66 9.91 -15.13
N GLU A 8 -3.00 10.13 -16.40
CA GLU A 8 -4.05 9.36 -17.07
C GLU A 8 -3.72 7.87 -17.10
N ARG A 9 -2.45 7.54 -17.33
CA ARG A 9 -2.02 6.15 -17.42
C ARG A 9 -2.07 5.41 -16.09
N HIS A 10 -1.77 6.09 -14.99
CA HIS A 10 -1.55 5.44 -13.69
C HIS A 10 -2.57 5.80 -12.61
N GLU A 11 -3.51 6.71 -12.88
CA GLU A 11 -4.40 7.21 -11.83
C GLU A 11 -5.24 6.13 -11.16
N ARG A 12 -5.73 5.16 -11.94
CA ARG A 12 -6.60 4.11 -11.38
C ARG A 12 -5.83 3.17 -10.48
N GLU A 13 -4.65 2.75 -10.90
CA GLU A 13 -3.87 1.81 -10.09
C GLU A 13 -3.33 2.46 -8.82
N ILE A 14 -2.95 3.74 -8.89
CA ILE A 14 -2.48 4.46 -7.70
C ILE A 14 -3.62 4.69 -6.72
N LEU A 15 -4.81 5.04 -7.20
CA LEU A 15 -5.96 5.19 -6.32
C LEU A 15 -6.34 3.87 -5.65
N ALA A 16 -6.32 2.76 -6.39
CA ALA A 16 -6.58 1.44 -5.85
C ALA A 16 -5.56 1.07 -4.77
N TYR A 17 -4.29 1.35 -5.03
CA TYR A 17 -3.22 1.11 -4.07
C TYR A 17 -3.41 1.97 -2.81
N ALA A 18 -3.74 3.24 -3.00
CA ALA A 18 -4.01 4.14 -1.87
C ALA A 18 -5.17 3.63 -1.00
N LEU A 19 -6.24 3.13 -1.62
CA LEU A 19 -7.36 2.53 -0.89
C LEU A 19 -6.92 1.33 -0.06
N ARG A 20 -6.07 0.47 -0.62
CA ARG A 20 -5.57 -0.72 0.07
C ARG A 20 -4.63 -0.36 1.21
N LEU A 21 -3.84 0.71 1.06
CA LEU A 21 -2.93 1.15 2.12
C LEU A 21 -3.66 1.85 3.25
N THR A 22 -4.66 2.66 2.96
CA THR A 22 -5.34 3.50 3.96
C THR A 22 -6.60 2.88 4.51
N GLY A 23 -7.30 2.11 3.69
CA GLY A 23 -8.55 1.46 4.11
C GLY A 23 -9.76 2.38 4.17
N SER A 24 -9.63 3.66 3.80
CA SER A 24 -10.77 4.58 3.75
C SER A 24 -10.70 5.41 2.47
N ARG A 25 -11.86 5.74 1.92
CA ARG A 25 -11.93 6.51 0.68
C ARG A 25 -11.38 7.93 0.88
N ALA A 26 -11.71 8.56 1.99
CA ALA A 26 -11.24 9.91 2.28
C ALA A 26 -9.73 9.96 2.39
N ASP A 27 -9.13 9.04 3.13
CA ASP A 27 -7.68 8.97 3.27
C ASP A 27 -7.00 8.59 1.95
N ALA A 28 -7.62 7.69 1.17
CA ALA A 28 -7.10 7.30 -0.13
C ALA A 28 -7.08 8.48 -1.10
N ASP A 29 -8.14 9.28 -1.13
CA ASP A 29 -8.22 10.47 -1.98
C ASP A 29 -7.12 11.47 -1.61
N ASP A 30 -6.91 11.70 -0.32
CA ASP A 30 -5.85 12.58 0.16
C ASP A 30 -4.46 12.05 -0.22
N LEU A 31 -4.23 10.76 -0.02
CA LEU A 31 -2.96 10.13 -0.37
C LEU A 31 -2.71 10.20 -1.88
N PHE A 32 -3.75 9.95 -2.67
CA PHE A 32 -3.69 10.05 -4.12
C PHE A 32 -3.27 11.46 -4.55
N GLN A 33 -3.92 12.48 -4.00
CA GLN A 33 -3.61 13.86 -4.32
C GLN A 33 -2.17 14.23 -3.92
N GLU A 34 -1.76 13.85 -2.72
CA GLU A 34 -0.39 14.10 -2.25
C GLU A 34 0.64 13.42 -3.14
N THR A 35 0.35 12.19 -3.58
CA THR A 35 1.24 11.43 -4.45
C THR A 35 1.45 12.13 -5.78
N PHE A 36 0.38 12.52 -6.45
CA PHE A 36 0.51 13.16 -7.75
C PHE A 36 1.02 14.58 -7.65
N LEU A 37 0.73 15.29 -6.57
CA LEU A 37 1.30 16.61 -6.34
C LEU A 37 2.84 16.52 -6.15
N ALA A 38 3.29 15.54 -5.36
CA ALA A 38 4.72 15.29 -5.19
C ALA A 38 5.38 14.88 -6.50
N ALA A 39 4.71 14.05 -7.29
CA ALA A 39 5.21 13.64 -8.60
C ALA A 39 5.32 14.85 -9.54
N PHE A 40 4.35 15.73 -9.52
CA PHE A 40 4.36 16.94 -10.34
C PHE A 40 5.55 17.86 -9.95
N ARG A 41 5.78 18.02 -8.67
CA ARG A 41 6.90 18.84 -8.17
C ARG A 41 8.26 18.26 -8.52
N ALA A 42 8.34 16.93 -8.59
CA ALA A 42 9.57 16.23 -8.92
C ALA A 42 9.70 15.90 -10.41
N TRP A 43 8.78 16.41 -11.23
CA TRP A 43 8.79 16.16 -12.67
C TRP A 43 10.05 16.74 -13.33
N PRO A 44 10.68 16.06 -14.28
CA PRO A 44 10.30 14.78 -14.88
C PRO A 44 10.73 13.58 -14.02
N PRO A 45 10.17 12.37 -14.30
CA PRO A 45 10.53 11.18 -13.53
C PRO A 45 11.98 10.76 -13.80
N PRO A 46 12.55 9.93 -12.93
CA PRO A 46 13.89 9.41 -13.15
C PRO A 46 13.99 8.65 -14.47
N ARG A 47 15.17 8.68 -15.07
CA ARG A 47 15.42 8.05 -16.36
C ARG A 47 15.42 6.51 -16.33
N SER A 48 15.19 5.90 -15.18
CA SER A 48 15.14 4.45 -15.03
C SER A 48 14.05 3.77 -15.86
N GLY A 49 13.08 4.54 -16.37
CA GLY A 49 12.02 4.00 -17.21
C GLY A 49 10.90 3.29 -16.47
N ASN A 50 10.97 3.17 -15.15
CA ASN A 50 9.92 2.53 -14.36
C ASN A 50 9.10 3.58 -13.60
N GLU A 51 8.28 4.29 -14.35
CA GLU A 51 7.44 5.38 -13.81
C GLU A 51 6.42 4.85 -12.82
N ARG A 52 5.88 3.66 -13.05
CA ARG A 52 4.93 3.03 -12.16
C ARG A 52 5.55 2.80 -10.79
N ALA A 53 6.72 2.18 -10.74
CA ALA A 53 7.41 1.93 -9.46
C ALA A 53 7.74 3.25 -8.75
N TRP A 54 8.11 4.27 -9.49
CA TRP A 54 8.38 5.61 -8.95
C TRP A 54 7.14 6.20 -8.28
N LEU A 55 5.98 6.12 -8.95
CA LEU A 55 4.73 6.61 -8.36
C LEU A 55 4.32 5.81 -7.13
N TYR A 56 4.45 4.48 -7.19
CA TYR A 56 4.16 3.62 -6.03
C TYR A 56 5.09 3.92 -4.86
N ARG A 57 6.35 4.22 -5.14
CA ARG A 57 7.31 4.61 -4.10
C ARG A 57 6.89 5.92 -3.43
N ILE A 58 6.50 6.91 -4.22
CA ILE A 58 6.01 8.19 -3.68
C ILE A 58 4.80 7.95 -2.79
N ALA A 59 3.82 7.17 -3.28
CA ALA A 59 2.61 6.86 -2.53
C ALA A 59 2.94 6.15 -1.21
N THR A 60 3.83 5.17 -1.25
CA THR A 60 4.23 4.42 -0.05
C THR A 60 4.91 5.33 0.97
N ASN A 61 5.83 6.17 0.52
CA ASN A 61 6.53 7.12 1.39
C ASN A 61 5.57 8.12 2.02
N LYS A 62 4.61 8.62 1.26
CA LYS A 62 3.59 9.52 1.78
C LYS A 62 2.69 8.83 2.81
N ALA A 63 2.35 7.56 2.57
CA ALA A 63 1.56 6.79 3.52
C ALA A 63 2.32 6.59 4.84
N VAL A 64 3.62 6.27 4.77
CA VAL A 64 4.48 6.13 5.95
C VAL A 64 4.55 7.46 6.70
N ASP A 65 4.74 8.57 6.00
CA ASP A 65 4.83 9.90 6.60
C ASP A 65 3.53 10.27 7.31
N ARG A 66 2.39 9.93 6.74
CA ARG A 66 1.08 10.21 7.36
C ARG A 66 0.93 9.49 8.69
N VAL A 67 1.33 8.23 8.75
CA VAL A 67 1.27 7.45 9.99
C VAL A 67 2.17 8.06 11.06
N ARG A 68 3.37 8.50 10.67
CA ARG A 68 4.30 9.16 11.60
C ARG A 68 3.72 10.41 12.22
N LYS A 69 3.01 11.22 11.41
CA LYS A 69 2.45 12.50 11.86
C LYS A 69 1.21 12.31 12.71
N ASP A 70 0.36 11.37 12.31
CA ASP A 70 -0.97 11.24 12.89
C ASP A 70 -0.96 10.42 14.18
N ARG A 71 -0.12 9.41 14.27
CA ARG A 71 -0.05 8.46 15.39
C ARG A 71 -1.42 7.97 15.84
N ARG A 72 -2.41 8.06 14.98
CA ARG A 72 -3.75 7.57 15.28
C ARG A 72 -3.77 6.06 15.17
N VAL A 73 -3.94 5.44 16.34
CA VAL A 73 -4.27 4.03 16.36
C VAL A 73 -5.79 3.97 16.28
N VAL A 74 -6.32 3.48 15.16
CA VAL A 74 -7.74 3.18 15.08
C VAL A 74 -7.97 1.93 15.92
N PRO A 75 -8.77 2.01 17.00
CA PRO A 75 -9.01 0.84 17.82
C PRO A 75 -9.62 -0.27 16.99
N LEU A 76 -9.09 -1.49 17.11
CA LEU A 76 -9.64 -2.66 16.43
C LEU A 76 -11.13 -2.86 16.76
N ALA A 77 -11.56 -2.39 17.92
CA ALA A 77 -12.96 -2.47 18.35
C ALA A 77 -13.91 -1.71 17.43
N ASP A 78 -13.42 -0.70 16.70
CA ASP A 78 -14.25 0.06 15.77
C ASP A 78 -14.43 -0.65 14.43
N LEU A 79 -13.69 -1.73 14.22
CA LEU A 79 -13.76 -2.53 13.02
C LEU A 79 -14.62 -3.75 13.29
N ARG A 80 -15.92 -3.55 13.21
CA ARG A 80 -16.87 -4.61 13.51
C ARG A 80 -16.79 -5.74 12.50
N LEU A 81 -16.93 -6.93 13.02
CA LEU A 81 -16.78 -8.17 12.27
C LEU A 81 -18.03 -8.48 11.45
N ALA A 82 -17.82 -8.89 10.22
CA ALA A 82 -18.83 -9.52 9.40
C ALA A 82 -19.03 -10.97 9.91
N ALA A 83 -20.11 -11.60 9.47
CA ALA A 83 -20.33 -13.01 9.79
C ALA A 83 -19.17 -13.85 9.26
N PRO A 84 -18.74 -14.89 10.01
CA PRO A 84 -17.64 -15.74 9.57
C PRO A 84 -17.96 -16.46 8.27
N THR A 85 -16.94 -16.65 7.45
CA THR A 85 -17.01 -17.53 6.28
C THR A 85 -16.91 -18.99 6.73
N ARG A 86 -16.91 -19.88 5.73
CA ARG A 86 -16.77 -21.31 5.96
C ARG A 86 -15.63 -21.68 6.92
N ASP A 87 -14.52 -20.96 6.83
CA ASP A 87 -13.33 -21.22 7.66
C ASP A 87 -13.26 -20.35 8.90
N GLY A 88 -14.34 -19.62 9.22
CA GLY A 88 -14.35 -18.69 10.33
C GLY A 88 -13.65 -17.36 10.03
N VAL A 89 -13.25 -17.14 8.78
CA VAL A 89 -12.56 -15.93 8.34
C VAL A 89 -13.41 -15.21 7.31
N THR A 90 -13.62 -13.91 7.50
CA THR A 90 -14.34 -13.09 6.53
C THR A 90 -13.38 -12.20 5.78
N LEU A 91 -13.85 -11.58 4.67
CA LEU A 91 -13.07 -10.56 3.97
C LEU A 91 -12.80 -9.37 4.89
N LEU A 92 -13.73 -9.06 5.79
CA LEU A 92 -13.53 -7.99 6.77
C LEU A 92 -12.42 -8.33 7.75
N ASP A 93 -12.34 -9.60 8.17
CA ASP A 93 -11.26 -10.07 9.04
C ASP A 93 -9.91 -9.92 8.37
N LEU A 94 -9.81 -10.31 7.10
CA LEU A 94 -8.59 -10.15 6.31
C LEU A 94 -8.23 -8.67 6.16
N ALA A 95 -9.19 -7.83 5.80
CA ALA A 95 -8.96 -6.41 5.65
C ALA A 95 -8.48 -5.78 6.96
N THR A 96 -9.08 -6.16 8.08
CA THR A 96 -8.69 -5.71 9.41
C THR A 96 -7.26 -6.12 9.74
N ALA A 97 -6.92 -7.39 9.46
CA ALA A 97 -5.58 -7.91 9.71
C ALA A 97 -4.52 -7.16 8.87
N VAL A 98 -4.82 -6.90 7.61
CA VAL A 98 -3.91 -6.16 6.72
C VAL A 98 -3.75 -4.72 7.20
N ARG A 99 -4.82 -4.08 7.60
CA ARG A 99 -4.76 -2.69 8.11
C ARG A 99 -3.99 -2.57 9.42
N ALA A 100 -3.94 -3.64 10.20
CA ALA A 100 -3.17 -3.67 11.45
C ALA A 100 -1.67 -3.82 11.23
N LEU A 101 -1.24 -4.16 10.02
CA LEU A 101 0.19 -4.28 9.72
C LEU A 101 0.87 -2.91 9.75
N PRO A 102 2.14 -2.85 10.18
CA PRO A 102 2.95 -1.65 9.94
C PRO A 102 2.93 -1.28 8.47
N THR A 103 2.96 0.00 8.15
CA THR A 103 2.75 0.48 6.78
C THR A 103 3.67 -0.17 5.75
N GLY A 104 4.95 -0.35 6.08
CA GLY A 104 5.90 -1.00 5.17
C GLY A 104 5.57 -2.46 4.89
N GLN A 105 5.12 -3.20 5.91
CA GLN A 105 4.68 -4.58 5.74
C GLN A 105 3.36 -4.65 4.99
N ARG A 106 2.45 -3.72 5.27
CA ARG A 106 1.18 -3.63 4.54
C ARG A 106 1.44 -3.39 3.06
N ALA A 107 2.32 -2.45 2.73
CA ALA A 107 2.69 -2.17 1.34
C ALA A 107 3.27 -3.41 0.67
N ALA A 108 4.19 -4.10 1.33
CA ALA A 108 4.78 -5.33 0.80
C ALA A 108 3.73 -6.40 0.53
N PHE A 109 2.82 -6.60 1.50
CA PHE A 109 1.73 -7.56 1.37
C PHE A 109 0.82 -7.22 0.18
N VAL A 110 0.38 -5.96 0.11
CA VAL A 110 -0.52 -5.51 -0.95
C VAL A 110 0.14 -5.66 -2.32
N LEU A 111 1.37 -5.19 -2.46
CA LEU A 111 2.07 -5.27 -3.74
C LEU A 111 2.25 -6.70 -4.21
N ARG A 112 2.66 -7.60 -3.32
CA ARG A 112 2.98 -8.98 -3.71
C ARG A 112 1.73 -9.87 -3.75
N LYS A 113 0.92 -9.85 -2.71
CA LYS A 113 -0.18 -10.82 -2.55
C LYS A 113 -1.49 -10.35 -3.19
N VAL A 114 -1.74 -9.06 -3.24
CA VAL A 114 -2.97 -8.52 -3.83
C VAL A 114 -2.74 -8.16 -5.28
N GLU A 115 -1.66 -7.43 -5.59
CA GLU A 115 -1.41 -6.95 -6.95
C GLU A 115 -0.53 -7.88 -7.78
N GLY A 116 0.11 -8.85 -7.15
CA GLY A 116 0.91 -9.84 -7.88
C GLY A 116 2.22 -9.30 -8.46
N ARG A 117 2.78 -8.23 -7.88
CA ARG A 117 4.03 -7.66 -8.35
C ARG A 117 5.21 -8.59 -8.06
N SER A 118 6.22 -8.53 -8.91
CA SER A 118 7.45 -9.30 -8.67
C SER A 118 8.19 -8.78 -7.44
N TYR A 119 9.01 -9.61 -6.83
CA TYR A 119 9.83 -9.16 -5.69
C TYR A 119 10.81 -8.06 -6.10
N ALA A 120 11.28 -8.08 -7.34
CA ALA A 120 12.12 -6.99 -7.86
C ALA A 120 11.38 -5.66 -7.83
N GLU A 121 10.12 -5.65 -8.27
CA GLU A 121 9.29 -4.45 -8.26
C GLU A 121 8.93 -4.02 -6.83
N VAL A 122 8.59 -4.98 -5.97
CA VAL A 122 8.33 -4.69 -4.55
C VAL A 122 9.55 -4.05 -3.90
N ALA A 123 10.74 -4.61 -4.16
CA ALA A 123 11.99 -4.07 -3.65
C ALA A 123 12.23 -2.63 -4.13
N ASP A 124 11.98 -2.38 -5.41
CA ASP A 124 12.13 -1.06 -5.99
C ASP A 124 11.19 -0.04 -5.33
N VAL A 125 9.93 -0.42 -5.15
CA VAL A 125 8.94 0.44 -4.49
C VAL A 125 9.32 0.74 -3.04
N LEU A 126 9.76 -0.28 -2.30
CA LEU A 126 10.08 -0.14 -0.88
C LEU A 126 11.49 0.42 -0.63
N GLY A 127 12.30 0.54 -1.67
CA GLY A 127 13.66 1.06 -1.53
C GLY A 127 14.57 0.11 -0.75
N CYS A 128 14.42 -1.19 -0.96
CA CYS A 128 15.21 -2.22 -0.27
C CYS A 128 15.66 -3.31 -1.25
N SER A 129 16.42 -4.29 -0.74
CA SER A 129 16.83 -5.44 -1.55
C SER A 129 15.64 -6.38 -1.77
N GLU A 130 15.75 -7.25 -2.79
CA GLU A 130 14.74 -8.29 -3.01
C GLU A 130 14.63 -9.22 -1.82
N GLU A 131 15.76 -9.55 -1.20
CA GLU A 131 15.78 -10.39 0.00
C GLU A 131 14.98 -9.74 1.14
N ALA A 132 15.19 -8.43 1.36
CA ALA A 132 14.45 -7.68 2.36
C ALA A 132 12.95 -7.62 2.01
N ALA A 133 12.63 -7.47 0.73
CA ALA A 133 11.23 -7.48 0.28
C ALA A 133 10.57 -8.83 0.57
N ARG A 134 11.26 -9.94 0.30
CA ARG A 134 10.76 -11.28 0.63
C ARG A 134 10.50 -11.43 2.12
N SER A 135 11.43 -10.95 2.94
CA SER A 135 11.30 -11.00 4.40
C SER A 135 10.10 -10.21 4.88
N ARG A 136 9.89 -9.02 4.34
CA ARG A 136 8.74 -8.18 4.69
C ARG A 136 7.40 -8.83 4.33
N VAL A 137 7.33 -9.46 3.16
CA VAL A 137 6.13 -10.19 2.74
C VAL A 137 5.89 -11.39 3.66
N ALA A 138 6.94 -12.14 3.99
CA ALA A 138 6.84 -13.29 4.88
C ALA A 138 6.36 -12.88 6.28
N GLU A 139 6.92 -11.80 6.83
CA GLU A 139 6.48 -11.28 8.13
C GLU A 139 5.02 -10.83 8.09
N ALA A 140 4.62 -10.13 7.03
CA ALA A 140 3.25 -9.69 6.85
C ALA A 140 2.30 -10.90 6.80
N MET A 141 2.64 -11.90 6.01
CA MET A 141 1.84 -13.12 5.88
C MET A 141 1.69 -13.83 7.23
N LYS A 142 2.76 -13.91 7.99
CA LYS A 142 2.74 -14.53 9.32
C LYS A 142 1.76 -13.81 10.24
N LYS A 143 1.84 -12.48 10.29
CA LYS A 143 0.96 -11.66 11.12
C LYS A 143 -0.50 -11.77 10.70
N VAL A 144 -0.75 -11.77 9.39
CA VAL A 144 -2.12 -11.91 8.88
C VAL A 144 -2.70 -13.27 9.26
N LYS A 145 -1.93 -14.34 9.08
CA LYS A 145 -2.38 -15.70 9.44
C LYS A 145 -2.66 -15.82 10.94
N GLU A 146 -1.83 -15.24 11.78
CA GLU A 146 -2.05 -15.24 13.22
C GLU A 146 -3.30 -14.45 13.61
N ALA A 147 -3.54 -13.32 12.96
CA ALA A 147 -4.66 -12.45 13.27
C ALA A 147 -6.01 -13.04 12.88
N VAL A 148 -6.06 -13.89 11.85
CA VAL A 148 -7.32 -14.47 11.37
C VAL A 148 -7.60 -15.87 11.89
N ARG A 149 -6.80 -16.37 12.80
CA ARG A 149 -7.03 -17.66 13.44
C ARG A 149 -8.13 -17.61 14.48
#